data_2773b55d412a3bbc1e0c1c2e1cb10dc0
#
_entry.id   2773b55d412a3bbc1e0c1c2e1cb10dc0
#
_cell.length_a   1.000
_cell.length_b   1.000
_cell.length_c   1.000
_cell.angle_alpha   90.00
_cell.angle_beta   90.00
_cell.angle_gamma   90.00
#
_symmetry.space_group_name_H-M   'P 1'
#
loop_
_entity.id
_entity.type
_entity.pdbx_description
1 polymer ?
#
loop_
_entity_poly.entity_id
_entity_poly.type
_entity_poly.pdbx_seq_one_letter_code
_entity_poly.pdbx_strand_id
1 'polypeptide(L)'
;MTKFQPIEKGINNPYLWLWLMAYMNYDETVKEIENTFGTVPGFMKDTPQDILVQMWPLFKKYQMGESIIPSKYREMMMLAAAAATKCPYCQTYHKEVCKMLGATDEELSELAAIIGMTSFWSNVLHAQNYDYNKFVEELKQMGEHVSKKGNT
;
A
#
# COMPACT_ATOMS: atom_id res chain seq x y z
N MET A 1 -19.52 -25.97 -5.13
CA MET A 1 -20.41 -24.78 -5.22
C MET A 1 -21.45 -24.90 -4.12
N THR A 2 -21.16 -24.38 -2.95
CA THR A 2 -22.10 -24.33 -1.82
C THR A 2 -22.96 -23.07 -2.04
N LYS A 3 -24.21 -23.28 -2.38
CA LYS A 3 -25.22 -22.21 -2.46
C LYS A 3 -25.41 -21.62 -1.07
N PHE A 4 -25.07 -20.35 -0.93
CA PHE A 4 -25.40 -19.57 0.25
C PHE A 4 -26.92 -19.51 0.37
N GLN A 5 -27.48 -20.10 1.43
CA GLN A 5 -28.89 -19.92 1.74
C GLN A 5 -29.08 -18.62 2.50
N PRO A 6 -30.03 -17.75 2.09
CA PRO A 6 -30.32 -16.53 2.84
C PRO A 6 -30.80 -16.90 4.25
N ILE A 7 -30.24 -16.26 5.25
CA ILE A 7 -30.71 -16.40 6.63
C ILE A 7 -32.08 -15.69 6.70
N GLU A 8 -33.15 -16.51 6.70
CA GLU A 8 -34.48 -16.02 7.03
C GLU A 8 -34.54 -15.66 8.50
N LYS A 9 -34.22 -14.44 8.86
CA LYS A 9 -34.64 -13.80 10.12
C LYS A 9 -34.75 -12.28 9.92
N GLY A 10 -36.01 -11.82 9.82
CA GLY A 10 -36.50 -10.49 10.18
C GLY A 10 -35.82 -9.29 9.51
N ILE A 11 -36.64 -8.45 8.90
CA ILE A 11 -36.34 -7.21 8.17
C ILE A 11 -35.56 -6.14 9.01
N ASN A 12 -35.15 -6.43 10.24
CA ASN A 12 -34.46 -5.54 11.17
C ASN A 12 -32.96 -5.85 11.36
N ASN A 13 -32.29 -6.45 10.35
CA ASN A 13 -30.83 -6.59 10.42
C ASN A 13 -30.17 -5.30 9.89
N PRO A 14 -29.50 -4.49 10.74
CA PRO A 14 -28.83 -3.26 10.30
C PRO A 14 -27.73 -3.52 9.25
N TYR A 15 -27.22 -4.75 9.17
CA TYR A 15 -26.23 -5.15 8.17
C TYR A 15 -26.84 -5.51 6.82
N LEU A 16 -28.16 -5.72 6.72
CA LEU A 16 -28.83 -6.04 5.47
C LEU A 16 -28.77 -4.89 4.48
N TRP A 17 -28.90 -3.66 4.95
CA TRP A 17 -28.76 -2.45 4.12
C TRP A 17 -27.34 -2.25 3.61
N LEU A 18 -26.33 -2.51 4.43
CA LEU A 18 -24.92 -2.47 4.02
C LEU A 18 -24.62 -3.55 2.98
N TRP A 19 -25.19 -4.75 3.15
CA TRP A 19 -25.04 -5.84 2.18
C TRP A 19 -25.75 -5.52 0.86
N LEU A 20 -26.98 -5.00 0.91
CA LEU A 20 -27.74 -4.57 -0.27
C LEU A 20 -27.06 -3.42 -1.02
N MET A 21 -26.51 -2.44 -0.30
CA MET A 21 -25.74 -1.35 -0.91
C MET A 21 -24.45 -1.86 -1.57
N ALA A 22 -23.74 -2.76 -0.92
CA ALA A 22 -22.55 -3.40 -1.49
C ALA A 22 -22.91 -4.21 -2.75
N TYR A 23 -23.99 -4.95 -2.71
CA TYR A 23 -24.47 -5.75 -3.85
C TYR A 23 -24.94 -4.89 -5.03
N MET A 24 -25.66 -3.80 -4.77
CA MET A 24 -26.15 -2.88 -5.81
C MET A 24 -25.01 -2.15 -6.54
N ASN A 25 -23.85 -1.98 -5.89
CA ASN A 25 -22.72 -1.28 -6.47
C ASN A 25 -21.62 -2.20 -7.03
N TYR A 26 -21.76 -3.53 -6.90
CA TYR A 26 -20.73 -4.46 -7.33
C TYR A 26 -20.56 -4.47 -8.87
N ASP A 27 -21.64 -4.55 -9.62
CA ASP A 27 -21.58 -4.58 -11.09
C ASP A 27 -21.02 -3.26 -11.65
N GLU A 28 -21.36 -2.13 -11.03
CA GLU A 28 -20.80 -0.82 -11.37
C GLU A 28 -19.31 -0.76 -11.06
N THR A 29 -18.91 -1.29 -9.90
CA THR A 29 -17.50 -1.38 -9.49
C THR A 29 -16.70 -2.25 -10.46
N VAL A 30 -17.21 -3.42 -10.82
CA VAL A 30 -16.57 -4.32 -11.78
C VAL A 30 -16.42 -3.66 -13.14
N LYS A 31 -17.47 -2.99 -13.63
CA LYS A 31 -17.45 -2.26 -14.90
C LYS A 31 -16.44 -1.10 -14.87
N GLU A 32 -16.35 -0.39 -13.75
CA GLU A 32 -15.36 0.68 -13.59
C GLU A 32 -13.92 0.14 -13.58
N ILE A 33 -13.67 -0.99 -12.91
CA ILE A 33 -12.38 -1.68 -12.92
C ILE A 33 -12.02 -2.08 -14.36
N GLU A 34 -12.96 -2.68 -15.08
CA GLU A 34 -12.76 -3.09 -16.47
C GLU A 34 -12.46 -1.89 -17.38
N ASN A 35 -13.18 -0.80 -17.22
CA ASN A 35 -12.92 0.44 -17.97
C ASN A 35 -11.54 1.04 -17.64
N THR A 36 -11.06 0.86 -16.41
CA THR A 36 -9.80 1.41 -15.95
C THR A 36 -8.59 0.58 -16.42
N PHE A 37 -8.70 -0.74 -16.39
CA PHE A 37 -7.59 -1.65 -16.68
C PHE A 37 -7.72 -2.40 -18.03
N GLY A 38 -8.83 -2.26 -18.74
CA GLY A 38 -9.15 -3.06 -19.93
C GLY A 38 -9.56 -4.49 -19.62
N THR A 39 -9.50 -4.89 -18.37
CA THR A 39 -9.93 -6.20 -17.86
C THR A 39 -10.16 -6.12 -16.35
N VAL A 40 -10.92 -7.06 -15.81
CA VAL A 40 -11.01 -7.24 -14.35
C VAL A 40 -9.99 -8.31 -13.93
N PRO A 41 -8.92 -7.96 -13.17
CA PRO A 41 -7.95 -8.93 -12.71
C PRO A 41 -8.58 -10.08 -11.91
N GLY A 42 -8.09 -11.31 -12.10
CA GLY A 42 -8.68 -12.51 -11.47
C GLY A 42 -8.74 -12.39 -9.95
N PHE A 43 -7.69 -11.91 -9.30
CA PHE A 43 -7.65 -11.73 -7.86
C PHE A 43 -8.72 -10.73 -7.34
N MET A 44 -9.10 -9.74 -8.14
CA MET A 44 -10.20 -8.84 -7.79
C MET A 44 -11.56 -9.51 -7.92
N LYS A 45 -11.75 -10.39 -8.92
CA LYS A 45 -12.98 -11.19 -9.06
C LYS A 45 -13.17 -12.17 -7.91
N ASP A 46 -12.06 -12.69 -7.37
CA ASP A 46 -12.07 -13.64 -6.25
C ASP A 46 -12.18 -12.96 -4.88
N THR A 47 -12.09 -11.62 -4.84
CA THR A 47 -12.30 -10.84 -3.62
C THR A 47 -13.80 -10.79 -3.28
N PRO A 48 -14.19 -10.92 -1.99
CA PRO A 48 -15.58 -10.72 -1.58
C PRO A 48 -16.15 -9.40 -2.09
N GLN A 49 -17.39 -9.44 -2.57
CA GLN A 49 -18.00 -8.30 -3.27
C GLN A 49 -18.06 -7.02 -2.43
N ASP A 50 -18.43 -7.14 -1.16
CA ASP A 50 -18.50 -6.04 -0.21
C ASP A 50 -17.12 -5.41 0.05
N ILE A 51 -16.07 -6.22 0.10
CA ILE A 51 -14.68 -5.75 0.23
C ILE A 51 -14.25 -5.01 -1.05
N LEU A 52 -14.51 -5.60 -2.23
CA LEU A 52 -14.11 -4.98 -3.50
C LEU A 52 -14.76 -3.61 -3.68
N VAL A 53 -16.06 -3.50 -3.41
CA VAL A 53 -16.81 -2.24 -3.51
C VAL A 53 -16.25 -1.16 -2.58
N GLN A 54 -15.87 -1.51 -1.36
CA GLN A 54 -15.29 -0.57 -0.40
C GLN A 54 -13.84 -0.20 -0.73
N MET A 55 -13.05 -1.16 -1.20
CA MET A 55 -11.62 -0.96 -1.45
C MET A 55 -11.34 -0.25 -2.78
N TRP A 56 -12.17 -0.42 -3.80
CA TRP A 56 -11.93 0.17 -5.10
C TRP A 56 -11.83 1.71 -5.11
N PRO A 57 -12.72 2.47 -4.44
CA PRO A 57 -12.56 3.92 -4.32
C PRO A 57 -11.27 4.34 -3.63
N LEU A 58 -10.84 3.58 -2.61
CA LEU A 58 -9.59 3.84 -1.90
C LEU A 58 -8.37 3.54 -2.78
N PHE A 59 -8.43 2.44 -3.54
CA PHE A 59 -7.40 2.08 -4.51
C PHE A 59 -7.23 3.20 -5.55
N LYS A 60 -8.31 3.64 -6.17
CA LYS A 60 -8.28 4.77 -7.12
C LYS A 60 -7.67 6.03 -6.50
N LYS A 61 -8.12 6.41 -5.31
CA LYS A 61 -7.66 7.62 -4.64
C LYS A 61 -6.17 7.56 -4.30
N TYR A 62 -5.72 6.45 -3.69
CA TYR A 62 -4.39 6.39 -3.10
C TYR A 62 -3.33 5.76 -3.99
N GLN A 63 -3.71 4.99 -4.99
CA GLN A 63 -2.73 4.40 -5.91
C GLN A 63 -2.73 5.07 -7.29
N MET A 64 -3.87 5.55 -7.80
CA MET A 64 -3.96 6.07 -9.15
C MET A 64 -4.18 7.58 -9.22
N GLY A 65 -4.98 8.14 -8.31
CA GLY A 65 -5.40 9.53 -8.32
C GLY A 65 -4.32 10.51 -7.89
N GLU A 66 -4.58 11.79 -8.05
CA GLU A 66 -3.77 12.85 -7.48
C GLU A 66 -3.86 12.85 -5.96
N SER A 67 -2.74 13.07 -5.28
CA SER A 67 -2.67 13.18 -3.83
C SER A 67 -1.55 14.15 -3.43
N ILE A 68 -1.46 14.45 -2.11
CA ILE A 68 -0.41 15.33 -1.55
C ILE A 68 0.99 14.81 -1.90
N ILE A 69 1.18 13.48 -1.94
CA ILE A 69 2.45 12.87 -2.35
C ILE A 69 2.39 12.65 -3.87
N PRO A 70 3.32 13.22 -4.65
CA PRO A 70 3.37 13.01 -6.10
C PRO A 70 3.42 11.52 -6.46
N SER A 71 2.69 11.12 -7.50
CA SER A 71 2.45 9.72 -7.87
C SER A 71 3.73 8.89 -8.00
N LYS A 72 4.78 9.41 -8.62
CA LYS A 72 6.08 8.74 -8.75
C LYS A 72 6.66 8.34 -7.38
N TYR A 73 6.71 9.28 -6.44
CA TYR A 73 7.27 9.00 -5.10
C TYR A 73 6.38 8.07 -4.29
N ARG A 74 5.07 8.18 -4.46
CA ARG A 74 4.10 7.28 -3.82
C ARG A 74 4.31 5.84 -4.27
N GLU A 75 4.49 5.61 -5.57
CA GLU A 75 4.77 4.28 -6.11
C GLU A 75 6.15 3.76 -5.68
N MET A 76 7.17 4.62 -5.57
CA MET A 76 8.47 4.24 -5.02
C MET A 76 8.35 3.82 -3.54
N MET A 77 7.52 4.50 -2.74
CA MET A 77 7.23 4.09 -1.35
C MET A 77 6.51 2.75 -1.29
N MET A 78 5.55 2.50 -2.19
CA MET A 78 4.85 1.22 -2.27
C MET A 78 5.79 0.10 -2.72
N LEU A 79 6.70 0.37 -3.65
CA LEU A 79 7.76 -0.56 -4.04
C LEU A 79 8.69 -0.90 -2.86
N ALA A 80 9.04 0.10 -2.05
CA ALA A 80 9.85 -0.13 -0.85
C ALA A 80 9.10 -1.02 0.16
N ALA A 81 7.81 -0.76 0.40
CA ALA A 81 6.97 -1.61 1.25
C ALA A 81 6.85 -3.04 0.69
N ALA A 82 6.66 -3.18 -0.62
CA ALA A 82 6.59 -4.46 -1.30
C ALA A 82 7.90 -5.28 -1.17
N ALA A 83 9.05 -4.59 -1.24
CA ALA A 83 10.35 -5.21 -1.04
C ALA A 83 10.54 -5.69 0.42
N ALA A 84 10.15 -4.86 1.39
CA ALA A 84 10.22 -5.20 2.81
C ALA A 84 9.33 -6.41 3.17
N THR A 85 8.14 -6.50 2.57
CA THR A 85 7.20 -7.62 2.76
C THR A 85 7.51 -8.82 1.88
N LYS A 86 8.52 -8.73 0.99
CA LYS A 86 8.94 -9.79 0.06
C LYS A 86 7.80 -10.28 -0.84
N CYS A 87 6.88 -9.40 -1.23
CA CYS A 87 5.75 -9.70 -2.09
C CYS A 87 6.15 -9.59 -3.58
N PRO A 88 6.35 -10.68 -4.31
CA PRO A 88 6.79 -10.61 -5.71
C PRO A 88 5.75 -9.96 -6.63
N TYR A 89 4.46 -10.15 -6.38
CA TYR A 89 3.38 -9.52 -7.14
C TYR A 89 3.41 -8.01 -7.00
N CYS A 90 3.50 -7.52 -5.76
CA CYS A 90 3.54 -6.08 -5.47
C CYS A 90 4.83 -5.44 -6.02
N GLN A 91 5.97 -6.12 -5.89
CA GLN A 91 7.24 -5.64 -6.46
C GLN A 91 7.16 -5.46 -7.97
N THR A 92 6.64 -6.46 -8.68
CA THR A 92 6.47 -6.39 -10.14
C THR A 92 5.53 -5.24 -10.52
N TYR A 93 4.36 -5.17 -9.89
CA TYR A 93 3.37 -4.14 -10.17
C TYR A 93 3.92 -2.73 -9.94
N HIS A 94 4.41 -2.44 -8.74
CA HIS A 94 4.88 -1.09 -8.39
C HIS A 94 6.14 -0.68 -9.14
N LYS A 95 7.02 -1.62 -9.50
CA LYS A 95 8.18 -1.34 -10.34
C LYS A 95 7.77 -0.88 -11.75
N GLU A 96 6.81 -1.56 -12.38
CA GLU A 96 6.33 -1.16 -13.69
C GLU A 96 5.58 0.18 -13.63
N VAL A 97 4.76 0.41 -12.61
CA VAL A 97 4.08 1.70 -12.44
C VAL A 97 5.08 2.83 -12.17
N CYS A 98 6.14 2.61 -11.39
CA CYS A 98 7.23 3.58 -11.23
C CYS A 98 7.83 4.00 -12.59
N LYS A 99 8.11 3.04 -13.46
CA LYS A 99 8.64 3.32 -14.82
C LYS A 99 7.64 4.10 -15.66
N MET A 100 6.37 3.74 -15.63
CA MET A 100 5.29 4.48 -16.33
C MET A 100 5.18 5.92 -15.85
N LEU A 101 5.50 6.19 -14.58
CA LEU A 101 5.53 7.53 -13.98
C LEU A 101 6.89 8.24 -14.13
N GLY A 102 7.79 7.71 -14.95
CA GLY A 102 9.06 8.33 -15.30
C GLY A 102 10.17 8.12 -14.27
N ALA A 103 10.11 7.06 -13.47
CA ALA A 103 11.26 6.66 -12.67
C ALA A 103 12.35 6.06 -13.57
N THR A 104 13.60 6.54 -13.42
CA THR A 104 14.73 6.01 -14.15
C THR A 104 15.27 4.72 -13.52
N ASP A 105 16.05 3.95 -14.27
CA ASP A 105 16.68 2.74 -13.73
C ASP A 105 17.69 3.08 -12.62
N GLU A 106 18.32 4.27 -12.69
CA GLU A 106 19.22 4.77 -11.66
C GLU A 106 18.44 5.08 -10.36
N GLU A 107 17.30 5.76 -10.46
CA GLU A 107 16.44 6.04 -9.29
C GLU A 107 15.94 4.74 -8.64
N LEU A 108 15.57 3.74 -9.43
CA LEU A 108 15.13 2.43 -8.92
C LEU A 108 16.28 1.65 -8.28
N SER A 109 17.50 1.77 -8.83
CA SER A 109 18.70 1.18 -8.26
C SER A 109 19.06 1.83 -6.92
N GLU A 110 19.02 3.16 -6.83
CA GLU A 110 19.23 3.90 -5.60
C GLU A 110 18.17 3.56 -4.54
N LEU A 111 16.89 3.50 -4.94
CA LEU A 111 15.80 3.06 -4.05
C LEU A 111 16.08 1.67 -3.46
N ALA A 112 16.54 0.72 -4.27
CA ALA A 112 16.89 -0.62 -3.79
C ALA A 112 18.02 -0.59 -2.75
N ALA A 113 19.04 0.24 -2.97
CA ALA A 113 20.12 0.46 -2.00
C ALA A 113 19.60 1.06 -0.69
N ILE A 114 18.74 2.07 -0.74
CA ILE A 114 18.12 2.72 0.43
C ILE A 114 17.32 1.71 1.26
N ILE A 115 16.52 0.86 0.60
CA ILE A 115 15.75 -0.22 1.25
C ILE A 115 16.71 -1.20 1.96
N GLY A 116 17.78 -1.60 1.26
CA GLY A 116 18.80 -2.49 1.82
C GLY A 116 19.50 -1.90 3.03
N MET A 117 19.88 -0.62 2.99
CA MET A 117 20.51 0.09 4.11
C MET A 117 19.59 0.16 5.33
N THR A 118 18.30 0.48 5.13
CA THR A 118 17.33 0.51 6.23
C THR A 118 17.20 -0.86 6.89
N SER A 119 17.13 -1.92 6.09
CA SER A 119 17.08 -3.31 6.59
C SER A 119 18.38 -3.70 7.32
N PHE A 120 19.53 -3.27 6.82
CA PHE A 120 20.83 -3.52 7.44
C PHE A 120 20.87 -2.96 8.87
N TRP A 121 20.58 -1.67 9.06
CA TRP A 121 20.62 -1.05 10.37
C TRP A 121 19.56 -1.60 11.31
N SER A 122 18.38 -1.93 10.82
CA SER A 122 17.37 -2.61 11.62
C SER A 122 17.88 -3.95 12.15
N ASN A 123 18.52 -4.77 11.31
CA ASN A 123 19.08 -6.05 11.72
C ASN A 123 20.23 -5.89 12.73
N VAL A 124 21.10 -4.89 12.53
CA VAL A 124 22.20 -4.60 13.47
C VAL A 124 21.68 -4.26 14.86
N LEU A 125 20.72 -3.33 14.94
CA LEU A 125 20.12 -2.90 16.21
C LEU A 125 19.41 -4.05 16.92
N HIS A 126 18.64 -4.85 16.20
CA HIS A 126 17.93 -6.01 16.76
C HIS A 126 18.91 -7.11 17.22
N ALA A 127 19.93 -7.43 16.42
CA ALA A 127 20.92 -8.45 16.78
C ALA A 127 21.75 -8.07 18.03
N GLN A 128 21.97 -6.79 18.25
CA GLN A 128 22.66 -6.26 19.43
C GLN A 128 21.73 -6.13 20.65
N ASN A 129 20.42 -6.37 20.51
CA ASN A 129 19.40 -6.02 21.53
C ASN A 129 19.61 -4.58 22.04
N TYR A 130 19.84 -3.65 21.09
CA TYR A 130 20.20 -2.28 21.44
C TYR A 130 19.07 -1.61 22.22
N ASP A 131 19.38 -0.95 23.33
CA ASP A 131 18.38 -0.32 24.18
C ASP A 131 17.69 0.84 23.43
N TYR A 132 16.37 0.78 23.36
CA TYR A 132 15.57 1.74 22.61
C TYR A 132 15.63 3.15 23.20
N ASN A 133 15.65 3.28 24.53
CA ASN A 133 15.69 4.61 25.18
C ASN A 133 17.04 5.26 24.96
N LYS A 134 18.12 4.47 25.04
CA LYS A 134 19.47 4.92 24.72
C LYS A 134 19.55 5.37 23.26
N PHE A 135 19.00 4.61 22.33
CA PHE A 135 18.94 4.99 20.91
C PHE A 135 18.26 6.32 20.69
N VAL A 136 17.11 6.56 21.35
CA VAL A 136 16.35 7.82 21.24
C VAL A 136 17.17 9.00 21.78
N GLU A 137 17.86 8.84 22.90
CA GLU A 137 18.71 9.89 23.47
C GLU A 137 19.91 10.22 22.57
N GLU A 138 20.58 9.21 22.04
CA GLU A 138 21.68 9.39 21.09
C GLU A 138 21.22 10.10 19.79
N LEU A 139 20.04 9.74 19.27
CA LEU A 139 19.45 10.37 18.10
C LEU A 139 19.19 11.87 18.35
N LYS A 140 18.71 12.24 19.55
CA LYS A 140 18.52 13.63 19.95
C LYS A 140 19.85 14.39 19.99
N GLN A 141 20.89 13.81 20.58
CA GLN A 141 22.23 14.41 20.62
C GLN A 141 22.81 14.62 19.21
N MET A 142 22.63 13.65 18.32
CA MET A 142 23.02 13.77 16.91
C MET A 142 22.28 14.91 16.22
N GLY A 143 20.98 15.05 16.42
CA GLY A 143 20.16 16.12 15.86
C GLY A 143 20.62 17.51 16.35
N GLU A 144 20.92 17.66 17.64
CA GLU A 144 21.45 18.88 18.22
C GLU A 144 22.83 19.27 17.64
N HIS A 145 23.68 18.26 17.41
CA HIS A 145 25.00 18.48 16.82
C HIS A 145 24.89 18.97 15.35
N VAL A 146 24.05 18.31 14.55
CA VAL A 146 23.86 18.68 13.14
C VAL A 146 23.24 20.08 13.01
N SER A 147 22.24 20.43 13.83
CA SER A 147 21.61 21.75 13.80
C SER A 147 22.57 22.88 14.16
N LYS A 148 23.54 22.66 15.06
CA LYS A 148 24.57 23.66 15.38
C LYS A 148 25.56 23.88 14.24
N LYS A 149 25.87 22.84 13.45
CA LYS A 149 26.74 22.97 12.27
C LYS A 149 26.08 23.63 11.05
N GLY A 150 24.78 23.50 10.91
CA GLY A 150 24.04 24.14 9.80
C GLY A 150 23.81 25.64 9.96
N ASN A 151 24.13 26.20 11.14
CA ASN A 151 24.03 27.65 11.42
C ASN A 151 25.40 28.39 11.35
N THR A 152 26.45 27.72 10.87
CA THR A 152 27.77 28.26 10.56
C THR A 152 28.01 28.20 9.07
#